data_31b50421f70bc3c278fdad03e50f1fb3
#
_entry.id   31b50421f70bc3c278fdad03e50f1fb3
#
_cell.length_a   1.000
_cell.length_b   1.000
_cell.length_c   1.000
_cell.angle_alpha   90.00
_cell.angle_beta   90.00
_cell.angle_gamma   90.00
#
_symmetry.space_group_name_H-M   'P 1'
#
loop_
_entity.id
_entity.type
_entity.pdbx_description
1 polymer ?
#
loop_
_entity_poly.entity_id
_entity_poly.type
_entity_poly.pdbx_seq_one_letter_code
_entity_poly.pdbx_strand_id
1 'polypeptide(L)'
;MVKLPVKISLRHRGKVLGLDSEAETMTLLDPRNKPLGAVSWEAVIDFMHGYLKEPQFHRAVRNYPRSRLAAKVRYLIPDHKHFDSVTCEIGGGGVFIETHLPAQVGTALALELVLPDDPTAPINAQGKVTWIRPGEEHYVFFPGMGVQFTEISEEGRARLLTMVKALDHAR
;
A
#
# COMPACT_ATOMS: atom_id res chain seq x y z
N MET A 1 35.72 -5.23 -0.78
CA MET A 1 34.28 -5.13 -0.41
C MET A 1 33.88 -3.70 -0.18
N VAL A 2 32.86 -3.20 -0.91
CA VAL A 2 32.25 -1.87 -0.72
C VAL A 2 31.10 -1.99 0.29
N LYS A 3 30.97 -1.02 1.21
CA LYS A 3 29.91 -1.01 2.24
C LYS A 3 28.94 0.15 2.00
N LEU A 4 27.65 -0.18 1.85
CA LEU A 4 26.56 0.77 1.63
C LEU A 4 25.62 0.76 2.85
N PRO A 5 25.47 1.88 3.59
CA PRO A 5 24.56 1.93 4.71
C PRO A 5 23.09 1.95 4.23
N VAL A 6 22.26 1.14 4.86
CA VAL A 6 20.81 1.13 4.57
C VAL A 6 20.14 2.29 5.30
N LYS A 7 19.64 3.28 4.55
CA LYS A 7 19.04 4.51 5.08
C LYS A 7 17.53 4.61 4.88
N ILE A 8 17.00 3.95 3.85
CA ILE A 8 15.63 4.16 3.35
C ILE A 8 14.60 3.37 4.16
N SER A 9 14.93 2.14 4.57
CA SER A 9 14.01 1.28 5.29
C SER A 9 14.23 1.36 6.80
N LEU A 10 13.20 1.72 7.57
CA LEU A 10 13.26 1.74 9.03
C LEU A 10 13.57 0.36 9.62
N ARG A 11 12.95 -0.69 9.08
CA ARG A 11 13.18 -2.09 9.49
C ARG A 11 14.65 -2.49 9.36
N HIS A 12 15.37 -1.88 8.45
CA HIS A 12 16.77 -2.20 8.16
C HIS A 12 17.74 -1.05 8.44
N ARG A 13 17.26 0.02 9.08
CA ARG A 13 18.10 1.16 9.44
C ARG A 13 19.27 0.71 10.32
N GLY A 14 20.45 1.24 10.02
CA GLY A 14 21.69 0.88 10.69
C GLY A 14 22.35 -0.40 10.19
N LYS A 15 21.68 -1.19 9.35
CA LYS A 15 22.32 -2.31 8.65
C LYS A 15 23.19 -1.80 7.52
N VAL A 16 24.12 -2.61 7.10
CA VAL A 16 25.07 -2.31 6.02
C VAL A 16 25.00 -3.40 4.97
N LEU A 17 24.92 -3.01 3.72
CA LEU A 17 25.03 -3.92 2.58
C LEU A 17 26.48 -3.95 2.13
N GLY A 18 27.16 -5.07 2.29
CA GLY A 18 28.51 -5.30 1.81
C GLY A 18 28.48 -5.88 0.41
N LEU A 19 29.20 -5.27 -0.53
CA LEU A 19 29.37 -5.76 -1.90
C LEU A 19 30.81 -6.24 -2.07
N ASP A 20 30.99 -7.48 -2.47
CA ASP A 20 32.28 -8.07 -2.78
C ASP A 20 32.32 -8.45 -4.25
N SER A 21 33.13 -7.71 -5.03
CA SER A 21 33.23 -7.87 -6.47
C SER A 21 34.12 -9.06 -6.89
N GLU A 22 35.02 -9.50 -6.01
CA GLU A 22 35.89 -10.64 -6.31
C GLU A 22 35.17 -11.96 -6.01
N ALA A 23 34.42 -11.98 -4.90
CA ALA A 23 33.61 -13.14 -4.53
C ALA A 23 32.20 -13.13 -5.19
N GLU A 24 31.88 -12.05 -5.93
CA GLU A 24 30.56 -11.84 -6.55
C GLU A 24 29.39 -12.06 -5.58
N THR A 25 29.54 -11.53 -4.36
CA THR A 25 28.54 -11.69 -3.30
C THR A 25 28.04 -10.37 -2.73
N MET A 26 26.81 -10.41 -2.25
CA MET A 26 26.19 -9.33 -1.51
C MET A 26 25.85 -9.85 -0.11
N THR A 27 26.36 -9.17 0.92
CA THR A 27 26.18 -9.57 2.33
C THR A 27 25.44 -8.49 3.10
N LEU A 28 24.37 -8.86 3.80
CA LEU A 28 23.71 -7.97 4.75
C LEU A 28 24.40 -8.11 6.11
N LEU A 29 24.84 -6.99 6.66
CA LEU A 29 25.52 -6.89 7.95
C LEU A 29 24.63 -6.16 8.97
N ASP A 30 24.73 -6.54 10.23
CA ASP A 30 24.14 -5.78 11.34
C ASP A 30 24.94 -4.49 11.64
N PRO A 31 24.47 -3.61 12.53
CA PRO A 31 25.22 -2.40 12.92
C PRO A 31 26.60 -2.67 13.52
N ARG A 32 26.85 -3.90 13.98
CA ARG A 32 28.14 -4.35 14.52
C ARG A 32 29.02 -5.05 13.49
N ASN A 33 28.65 -4.96 12.19
CA ASN A 33 29.28 -5.64 11.05
C ASN A 33 29.22 -7.18 11.10
N LYS A 34 28.29 -7.77 11.85
CA LYS A 34 28.09 -9.23 11.87
C LYS A 34 27.21 -9.59 10.65
N PRO A 35 27.58 -10.64 9.87
CA PRO A 35 26.77 -11.11 8.75
C PRO A 35 25.40 -11.64 9.22
N LEU A 36 24.35 -11.14 8.60
CA LEU A 36 22.97 -11.60 8.78
C LEU A 36 22.55 -12.57 7.68
N GLY A 37 23.16 -12.46 6.50
CA GLY A 37 22.92 -13.30 5.33
C GLY A 37 23.73 -12.83 4.15
N ALA A 38 23.98 -13.72 3.21
CA ALA A 38 24.67 -13.43 1.97
C ALA A 38 23.98 -14.09 0.78
N VAL A 39 24.07 -13.46 -0.39
CA VAL A 39 23.57 -13.97 -1.66
C VAL A 39 24.63 -13.75 -2.74
N SER A 40 24.68 -14.63 -3.75
CA SER A 40 25.50 -14.41 -4.93
C SER A 40 24.90 -13.32 -5.83
N TRP A 41 25.73 -12.66 -6.64
CA TRP A 41 25.26 -11.73 -7.65
C TRP A 41 24.37 -12.43 -8.68
N GLU A 42 24.68 -13.67 -9.04
CA GLU A 42 23.85 -14.49 -9.91
C GLU A 42 22.42 -14.58 -9.36
N ALA A 43 22.25 -14.94 -8.09
CA ALA A 43 20.92 -15.00 -7.45
C ALA A 43 20.20 -13.65 -7.44
N VAL A 44 20.94 -12.54 -7.27
CA VAL A 44 20.38 -11.18 -7.34
C VAL A 44 19.96 -10.84 -8.78
N ILE A 45 20.79 -11.18 -9.76
CA ILE A 45 20.50 -10.96 -11.17
C ILE A 45 19.31 -11.80 -11.62
N ASP A 46 19.24 -13.05 -11.20
CA ASP A 46 18.11 -13.93 -11.51
C ASP A 46 16.82 -13.43 -10.88
N PHE A 47 16.88 -12.98 -9.62
CA PHE A 47 15.75 -12.32 -8.97
C PHE A 47 15.31 -11.08 -9.76
N MET A 48 16.25 -10.22 -10.18
CA MET A 48 15.94 -9.03 -10.97
C MET A 48 15.36 -9.40 -12.35
N HIS A 49 15.93 -10.39 -13.02
CA HIS A 49 15.40 -10.88 -14.30
C HIS A 49 14.00 -11.50 -14.15
N GLY A 50 13.78 -12.30 -13.11
CA GLY A 50 12.45 -12.84 -12.78
C GLY A 50 11.46 -11.72 -12.49
N TYR A 51 11.88 -10.73 -11.72
CA TYR A 51 11.09 -9.55 -11.41
C TYR A 51 10.73 -8.70 -12.63
N LEU A 52 11.65 -8.58 -13.59
CA LEU A 52 11.43 -7.84 -14.83
C LEU A 52 10.61 -8.63 -15.86
N LYS A 53 10.75 -9.97 -15.87
CA LYS A 53 10.03 -10.87 -16.80
C LYS A 53 8.60 -11.17 -16.33
N GLU A 54 8.37 -11.14 -15.01
CA GLU A 54 7.03 -11.26 -14.41
C GLU A 54 6.55 -9.90 -13.93
N PRO A 55 5.94 -9.06 -14.80
CA PRO A 55 5.34 -7.80 -14.37
C PRO A 55 4.24 -7.98 -13.32
N GLN A 56 3.89 -9.24 -13.02
CA GLN A 56 2.78 -9.61 -12.14
C GLN A 56 3.04 -9.39 -10.66
N PHE A 57 4.29 -9.32 -10.21
CA PHE A 57 4.58 -9.13 -8.77
C PHE A 57 4.43 -7.69 -8.27
N HIS A 58 4.47 -6.66 -9.15
CA HIS A 58 4.36 -5.26 -8.73
C HIS A 58 3.51 -4.33 -9.59
N ARG A 59 3.05 -4.83 -10.72
CA ARG A 59 1.90 -4.30 -11.42
C ARG A 59 0.93 -5.47 -11.58
N ALA A 60 0.23 -5.84 -10.52
CA ALA A 60 -1.17 -6.12 -10.72
C ALA A 60 -1.63 -4.97 -11.61
N VAL A 61 -1.94 -5.26 -12.88
CA VAL A 61 -2.49 -4.26 -13.80
C VAL A 61 -3.69 -3.71 -13.06
N ARG A 62 -3.49 -2.56 -12.42
CA ARG A 62 -4.56 -1.94 -11.67
C ARG A 62 -5.59 -1.58 -12.70
N ASN A 63 -6.71 -2.22 -12.64
CA ASN A 63 -7.82 -1.98 -13.57
C ASN A 63 -8.29 -0.51 -13.50
N TYR A 64 -7.90 0.20 -12.42
CA TYR A 64 -8.33 1.57 -12.17
C TYR A 64 -7.18 2.42 -11.63
N PRO A 65 -7.06 3.68 -12.06
CA PRO A 65 -6.15 4.65 -11.47
C PRO A 65 -6.50 4.93 -10.01
N ARG A 66 -5.53 5.43 -9.27
CA ARG A 66 -5.70 5.90 -7.88
C ARG A 66 -5.11 7.28 -7.75
N SER A 67 -5.69 8.09 -6.87
CA SER A 67 -5.13 9.37 -6.48
C SER A 67 -5.18 9.54 -4.97
N ARG A 68 -4.36 10.45 -4.46
CA ARG A 68 -4.43 10.85 -3.06
C ARG A 68 -5.64 11.77 -2.89
N LEU A 69 -6.58 11.34 -2.07
CA LEU A 69 -7.79 12.09 -1.76
C LEU A 69 -8.20 11.80 -0.32
N ALA A 70 -8.27 12.85 0.47
CA ALA A 70 -8.87 12.79 1.79
C ALA A 70 -10.40 12.92 1.65
N ALA A 71 -11.10 11.80 1.74
CA ALA A 71 -12.56 11.76 1.79
C ALA A 71 -13.01 11.15 3.11
N LYS A 72 -14.14 11.60 3.63
CA LYS A 72 -14.73 10.98 4.82
C LYS A 72 -15.23 9.60 4.45
N VAL A 73 -14.96 8.63 5.31
CA VAL A 73 -15.45 7.27 5.16
C VAL A 73 -16.06 6.79 6.47
N ARG A 74 -17.27 6.30 6.40
CA ARG A 74 -17.88 5.50 7.47
C ARG A 74 -17.83 4.05 7.05
N TYR A 75 -17.39 3.16 7.94
CA TYR A 75 -17.39 1.73 7.66
C TYR A 75 -17.95 0.91 8.82
N LEU A 76 -18.58 -0.20 8.46
CA LEU A 76 -19.20 -1.15 9.36
C LEU A 76 -18.48 -2.50 9.25
N ILE A 77 -18.04 -3.03 10.41
CA ILE A 77 -17.51 -4.39 10.53
C ILE A 77 -18.64 -5.36 10.92
N PRO A 78 -18.50 -6.69 10.66
CA PRO A 78 -19.55 -7.67 10.94
C PRO A 78 -20.12 -7.66 12.36
N ASP A 79 -19.35 -7.22 13.35
CA ASP A 79 -19.79 -7.08 14.75
C ASP A 79 -20.67 -5.83 15.01
N HIS A 80 -21.22 -5.22 13.97
CA HIS A 80 -22.05 -4.01 14.01
C HIS A 80 -21.38 -2.77 14.62
N LYS A 81 -20.07 -2.68 14.61
CA LYS A 81 -19.34 -1.48 15.02
C LYS A 81 -19.16 -0.55 13.83
N HIS A 82 -19.65 0.67 13.99
CA HIS A 82 -19.43 1.76 13.03
C HIS A 82 -18.17 2.53 13.42
N PHE A 83 -17.43 2.89 12.40
CA PHE A 83 -16.23 3.72 12.53
C PHE A 83 -16.29 4.84 11.50
N ASP A 84 -15.97 6.05 11.93
CA ASP A 84 -15.75 7.20 11.06
C ASP A 84 -14.25 7.42 10.90
N SER A 85 -13.79 7.63 9.68
CA SER A 85 -12.39 7.88 9.37
C SER A 85 -12.26 8.69 8.08
N VAL A 86 -11.03 8.77 7.58
CA VAL A 86 -10.71 9.40 6.30
C VAL A 86 -9.94 8.43 5.41
N THR A 87 -10.07 8.61 4.11
CA THR A 87 -9.22 7.94 3.12
C THR A 87 -7.98 8.79 2.87
N CYS A 88 -6.86 8.17 2.47
CA CYS A 88 -5.73 8.90 1.91
C CYS A 88 -5.44 8.53 0.45
N GLU A 89 -5.90 7.38 0.01
CA GLU A 89 -5.84 6.95 -1.39
C GLU A 89 -7.19 6.37 -1.79
N ILE A 90 -7.68 6.76 -2.96
CA ILE A 90 -8.95 6.30 -3.50
C ILE A 90 -8.82 6.00 -4.99
N GLY A 91 -9.56 5.02 -5.48
CA GLY A 91 -9.64 4.67 -6.90
C GLY A 91 -10.87 3.84 -7.20
N GLY A 92 -11.12 3.55 -8.48
CA GLY A 92 -12.29 2.77 -8.89
C GLY A 92 -12.32 1.32 -8.38
N GLY A 93 -11.21 0.78 -7.88
CA GLY A 93 -11.11 -0.59 -7.35
C GLY A 93 -11.05 -0.69 -5.83
N GLY A 94 -10.91 0.43 -5.09
CA GLY A 94 -10.79 0.38 -3.64
C GLY A 94 -10.26 1.66 -3.03
N VAL A 95 -10.11 1.65 -1.71
CA VAL A 95 -9.66 2.77 -0.90
C VAL A 95 -8.62 2.33 0.13
N PHE A 96 -7.78 3.27 0.57
CA PHE A 96 -7.02 3.11 1.79
C PHE A 96 -7.66 3.94 2.90
N ILE A 97 -8.02 3.30 4.00
CA ILE A 97 -8.66 3.91 5.18
C ILE A 97 -7.60 4.08 6.26
N GLU A 98 -7.41 5.30 6.73
CA GLU A 98 -6.53 5.60 7.87
C GLU A 98 -7.18 5.13 9.16
N THR A 99 -6.51 4.29 9.94
CA THR A 99 -6.99 3.84 11.24
C THR A 99 -5.87 3.22 12.06
N HIS A 100 -5.88 3.46 13.36
CA HIS A 100 -4.98 2.78 14.30
C HIS A 100 -5.46 1.37 14.67
N LEU A 101 -6.72 1.04 14.35
CA LEU A 101 -7.34 -0.26 14.63
C LEU A 101 -7.85 -0.88 13.34
N PRO A 102 -6.95 -1.32 12.44
CA PRO A 102 -7.36 -1.94 11.18
C PRO A 102 -8.05 -3.28 11.44
N ALA A 103 -9.11 -3.54 10.70
CA ALA A 103 -9.74 -4.86 10.68
C ALA A 103 -8.81 -5.88 10.02
N GLN A 104 -8.94 -7.15 10.40
CA GLN A 104 -8.08 -8.23 9.88
C GLN A 104 -8.23 -8.37 8.36
N VAL A 105 -7.14 -8.78 7.70
CA VAL A 105 -7.16 -9.12 6.28
C VAL A 105 -8.21 -10.21 6.03
N GLY A 106 -9.04 -9.99 5.01
CA GLY A 106 -10.16 -10.86 4.70
C GLY A 106 -11.50 -10.40 5.26
N THR A 107 -11.52 -9.44 6.21
CA THR A 107 -12.77 -8.93 6.78
C THR A 107 -13.59 -8.19 5.70
N ALA A 108 -14.87 -8.53 5.61
CA ALA A 108 -15.85 -7.80 4.78
C ALA A 108 -16.31 -6.53 5.50
N LEU A 109 -16.47 -5.44 4.76
CA LEU A 109 -16.87 -4.13 5.26
C LEU A 109 -17.99 -3.57 4.40
N ALA A 110 -18.99 -2.95 5.05
CA ALA A 110 -19.87 -2.01 4.36
C ALA A 110 -19.24 -0.61 4.50
N LEU A 111 -19.25 0.15 3.41
CA LEU A 111 -18.58 1.45 3.29
C LEU A 111 -19.57 2.51 2.82
N GLU A 112 -19.50 3.68 3.43
CA GLU A 112 -20.13 4.92 2.98
C GLU A 112 -19.05 5.95 2.77
N LEU A 113 -18.83 6.37 1.53
CA LEU A 113 -17.80 7.33 1.13
C LEU A 113 -18.46 8.69 0.84
N VAL A 114 -18.04 9.72 1.55
CA VAL A 114 -18.51 11.10 1.34
C VAL A 114 -17.42 11.86 0.60
N LEU A 115 -17.64 12.10 -0.69
CA LEU A 115 -16.70 12.80 -1.54
C LEU A 115 -16.87 14.32 -1.41
N PRO A 116 -15.78 15.09 -1.55
CA PRO A 116 -15.83 16.56 -1.40
C PRO A 116 -16.57 17.29 -2.53
N ASP A 117 -16.79 16.67 -3.68
CA ASP A 117 -17.54 17.25 -4.81
C ASP A 117 -19.04 17.36 -4.52
N ASP A 118 -19.62 16.39 -3.83
CA ASP A 118 -21.01 16.40 -3.37
C ASP A 118 -21.16 15.62 -2.06
N PRO A 119 -21.09 16.31 -0.91
CA PRO A 119 -21.23 15.66 0.40
C PRO A 119 -22.64 15.14 0.69
N THR A 120 -23.63 15.52 -0.11
CA THR A 120 -25.04 15.10 0.10
C THR A 120 -25.36 13.79 -0.58
N ALA A 121 -24.52 13.32 -1.49
CA ALA A 121 -24.66 12.06 -2.21
C ALA A 121 -23.51 11.10 -1.89
N PRO A 122 -23.55 10.38 -0.73
CA PRO A 122 -22.54 9.43 -0.38
C PRO A 122 -22.54 8.23 -1.33
N ILE A 123 -21.36 7.63 -1.55
CA ILE A 123 -21.22 6.39 -2.32
C ILE A 123 -21.20 5.23 -1.35
N ASN A 124 -22.17 4.32 -1.49
CA ASN A 124 -22.21 3.08 -0.76
C ASN A 124 -21.48 1.97 -1.52
N ALA A 125 -20.67 1.19 -0.82
CA ALA A 125 -19.92 0.09 -1.37
C ALA A 125 -19.78 -1.05 -0.35
N GLN A 126 -19.56 -2.27 -0.87
CA GLN A 126 -19.04 -3.37 -0.08
C GLN A 126 -17.57 -3.55 -0.42
N GLY A 127 -16.77 -3.94 0.55
CA GLY A 127 -15.36 -4.16 0.35
C GLY A 127 -14.79 -5.25 1.25
N LYS A 128 -13.58 -5.64 0.94
CA LYS A 128 -12.81 -6.63 1.71
C LYS A 128 -11.42 -6.05 2.02
N VAL A 129 -10.99 -6.17 3.26
CA VAL A 129 -9.64 -5.80 3.66
C VAL A 129 -8.64 -6.74 2.96
N THR A 130 -7.73 -6.18 2.18
CA THR A 130 -6.74 -6.96 1.41
C THR A 130 -5.34 -6.85 1.97
N TRP A 131 -5.02 -5.78 2.69
CA TRP A 131 -3.73 -5.58 3.34
C TRP A 131 -3.84 -4.54 4.47
N ILE A 132 -2.87 -4.56 5.39
CA ILE A 132 -2.80 -3.66 6.54
C ILE A 132 -1.44 -2.98 6.55
N ARG A 133 -1.43 -1.68 6.88
CA ARG A 133 -0.23 -0.93 7.23
C ARG A 133 -0.18 -0.78 8.75
N PRO A 134 0.75 -1.44 9.45
CA PRO A 134 0.88 -1.35 10.89
C PRO A 134 1.37 0.02 11.34
N GLY A 135 1.00 0.45 12.56
CA GLY A 135 1.36 1.75 13.14
C GLY A 135 2.84 1.94 13.48
N GLU A 136 3.64 0.90 13.41
CA GLU A 136 5.06 0.92 13.74
C GLU A 136 5.97 1.45 12.63
N GLU A 137 5.46 1.69 11.45
CA GLU A 137 6.19 2.31 10.33
C GLU A 137 6.18 3.84 10.45
N HIS A 138 6.96 4.35 11.39
CA HIS A 138 6.83 5.66 12.03
C HIS A 138 7.09 6.93 11.20
N TYR A 139 7.38 6.94 9.89
CA TYR A 139 7.91 8.20 9.36
C TYR A 139 7.24 8.84 8.13
N VAL A 140 6.36 8.17 7.40
CA VAL A 140 5.82 8.79 6.17
C VAL A 140 4.34 8.52 5.92
N PHE A 141 3.73 7.51 6.55
CA PHE A 141 2.36 7.12 6.22
C PHE A 141 1.56 6.75 7.47
N PHE A 142 0.34 7.24 7.55
CA PHE A 142 -0.62 6.85 8.58
C PHE A 142 -0.86 5.33 8.55
N PRO A 143 -1.05 4.70 9.74
CA PRO A 143 -1.49 3.31 9.81
C PRO A 143 -2.88 3.18 9.21
N GLY A 144 -3.22 1.99 8.74
CA GLY A 144 -4.53 1.79 8.15
C GLY A 144 -4.67 0.48 7.40
N MET A 145 -5.71 0.40 6.59
CA MET A 145 -6.04 -0.78 5.83
C MET A 145 -6.41 -0.46 4.39
N GLY A 146 -5.93 -1.29 3.48
CA GLY A 146 -6.34 -1.28 2.08
C GLY A 146 -7.58 -2.14 1.90
N VAL A 147 -8.65 -1.54 1.38
CA VAL A 147 -9.94 -2.18 1.14
C VAL A 147 -10.20 -2.22 -0.35
N GLN A 148 -10.39 -3.42 -0.89
CA GLN A 148 -10.83 -3.65 -2.27
C GLN A 148 -12.36 -3.66 -2.31
N PHE A 149 -12.96 -2.92 -3.23
CA PHE A 149 -14.39 -3.01 -3.46
C PHE A 149 -14.77 -4.37 -4.03
N THR A 150 -15.69 -5.05 -3.37
CA THR A 150 -16.32 -6.26 -3.85
C THR A 150 -17.60 -5.93 -4.58
N GLU A 151 -18.29 -4.86 -4.14
CA GLU A 151 -19.52 -4.35 -4.76
C GLU A 151 -19.55 -2.82 -4.65
N ILE A 152 -19.84 -2.16 -5.75
CA ILE A 152 -20.06 -0.71 -5.86
C ILE A 152 -20.92 -0.46 -7.10
N SER A 153 -21.84 0.47 -7.03
CA SER A 153 -22.67 0.85 -8.18
C SER A 153 -21.81 1.40 -9.32
N GLU A 154 -22.25 1.20 -10.55
CA GLU A 154 -21.56 1.74 -11.73
C GLU A 154 -21.47 3.27 -11.68
N GLU A 155 -22.51 3.94 -11.23
CA GLU A 155 -22.57 5.38 -11.03
C GLU A 155 -21.52 5.84 -9.97
N GLY A 156 -21.48 5.17 -8.82
CA GLY A 156 -20.51 5.45 -7.75
C GLY A 156 -19.08 5.26 -8.24
N ARG A 157 -18.82 4.19 -8.97
CA ARG A 157 -17.49 3.93 -9.56
C ARG A 157 -17.11 4.97 -10.61
N ALA A 158 -18.04 5.36 -11.48
CA ALA A 158 -17.81 6.39 -12.50
C ALA A 158 -17.47 7.74 -11.85
N ARG A 159 -18.18 8.10 -10.78
CA ARG A 159 -17.93 9.33 -10.02
C ARG A 159 -16.54 9.33 -9.37
N LEU A 160 -16.13 8.19 -8.74
CA LEU A 160 -14.77 8.03 -8.20
C LEU A 160 -13.71 8.19 -9.28
N LEU A 161 -13.90 7.58 -10.45
CA LEU A 161 -12.94 7.65 -11.54
C LEU A 161 -12.82 9.06 -12.12
N THR A 162 -13.93 9.79 -12.23
CA THR A 162 -13.95 11.19 -12.67
C THR A 162 -13.14 12.06 -11.72
N MET A 163 -13.35 11.91 -10.42
CA MET A 163 -12.60 12.65 -9.40
C MET A 163 -11.11 12.31 -9.41
N VAL A 164 -10.75 11.05 -9.50
CA VAL A 164 -9.34 10.62 -9.59
C VAL A 164 -8.65 11.23 -10.81
N LYS A 165 -9.30 11.22 -11.97
CA LYS A 165 -8.77 11.85 -13.19
C LYS A 165 -8.58 13.35 -13.03
N ALA A 166 -9.55 14.05 -12.44
CA ALA A 166 -9.45 15.49 -12.20
C ALA A 166 -8.24 15.85 -11.32
N LEU A 167 -7.95 15.04 -10.30
CA LEU A 167 -6.81 15.23 -9.41
C LEU A 167 -5.45 14.94 -10.09
N ASP A 168 -5.40 13.99 -11.02
CA ASP A 168 -4.17 13.68 -11.76
C ASP A 168 -3.83 14.77 -12.79
N HIS A 169 -4.81 15.49 -13.31
CA HIS A 169 -4.60 16.62 -14.24
C HIS A 169 -4.22 17.93 -13.53
N ALA A 170 -4.44 18.02 -12.23
CA ALA A 170 -4.12 19.20 -11.42
C ALA A 170 -2.69 19.21 -10.87
N ARG A 171 -1.88 18.19 -11.20
CA ARG A 171 -0.46 18.05 -10.85
C ARG A 171 0.45 18.34 -12.00
#